data_e170d4679f39aac6622e34e473e52abe
#
_entry.id   e170d4679f39aac6622e34e473e52abe
#
_cell.length_a   1.000
_cell.length_b   1.000
_cell.length_c   1.000
_cell.angle_alpha   90.00
_cell.angle_beta   90.00
_cell.angle_gamma   90.00
#
_symmetry.space_group_name_H-M   'P 1'
#
loop_
_entity.id
_entity.type
_entity.pdbx_description
1 polymer ?
#
loop_
_entity_poly.entity_id
_entity_poly.type
_entity_poly.pdbx_seq_one_letter_code
_entity_poly.pdbx_strand_id
1 'polypeptide(L)'
;MSVRLEKPWIQFSKERITSLAGHLGVYQLGNAEKEIIYIGLADARSKFGLRGELEKWFVEPALAINFFRFEVTMAYRTRYLELIQVFLSDFGRLPEANIHLDVKTLGRLRPG
;
A
#
# COMPACT_ATOMS: atom_id res chain seq x y z
N MET A 1 -5.89 -6.32 20.80
CA MET A 1 -5.58 -6.61 19.40
C MET A 1 -5.19 -5.33 18.69
N SER A 2 -4.06 -5.33 18.01
CA SER A 2 -3.64 -4.14 17.28
C SER A 2 -4.35 -4.05 15.94
N VAL A 3 -4.83 -2.85 15.59
CA VAL A 3 -5.39 -2.60 14.26
C VAL A 3 -4.32 -2.13 13.29
N ARG A 4 -3.12 -1.83 13.80
CA ARG A 4 -2.00 -1.41 12.97
C ARG A 4 -1.35 -2.61 12.29
N LEU A 5 -0.75 -2.36 11.15
CA LEU A 5 0.04 -3.39 10.47
C LEU A 5 1.42 -3.41 11.11
N GLU A 6 1.65 -4.38 11.98
CA GLU A 6 2.87 -4.46 12.78
C GLU A 6 3.88 -5.48 12.24
N LYS A 7 3.84 -5.72 10.93
CA LYS A 7 4.82 -6.59 10.29
C LYS A 7 6.16 -5.87 10.17
N PRO A 8 7.28 -6.61 10.21
CA PRO A 8 8.58 -5.97 9.98
C PRO A 8 8.66 -5.34 8.60
N TRP A 9 9.36 -4.22 8.50
CA TRP A 9 9.63 -3.61 7.21
C TRP A 9 10.59 -4.48 6.40
N ILE A 10 10.32 -4.60 5.11
CA ILE A 10 11.13 -5.36 4.16
C ILE A 10 11.74 -4.37 3.17
N GLN A 11 13.01 -4.59 2.83
CA GLN A 11 13.68 -3.72 1.86
C GLN A 11 12.95 -3.76 0.51
N PHE A 12 12.68 -2.60 -0.05
CA PHE A 12 12.01 -2.48 -1.34
C PHE A 12 13.01 -2.75 -2.46
N SER A 13 13.11 -4.01 -2.86
CA SER A 13 14.04 -4.47 -3.87
C SER A 13 13.37 -5.44 -4.81
N LYS A 14 13.89 -5.55 -6.02
CA LYS A 14 13.36 -6.48 -7.02
C LYS A 14 13.34 -7.91 -6.50
N GLU A 15 14.43 -8.31 -5.85
CA GLU A 15 14.54 -9.67 -5.31
C GLU A 15 13.46 -9.99 -4.30
N ARG A 16 13.22 -9.06 -3.36
CA ARG A 16 12.21 -9.26 -2.33
C ARG A 16 10.81 -9.29 -2.91
N ILE A 17 10.55 -8.41 -3.88
CA ILE A 17 9.23 -8.33 -4.51
C ILE A 17 8.94 -9.57 -5.34
N THR A 18 9.89 -10.02 -6.15
CA THR A 18 9.67 -11.18 -7.02
C THR A 18 9.52 -12.48 -6.24
N SER A 19 10.00 -12.52 -5.00
CA SER A 19 9.86 -13.70 -4.15
C SER A 19 8.47 -13.82 -3.52
N LEU A 20 7.64 -12.79 -3.64
CA LEU A 20 6.30 -12.81 -3.05
C LEU A 20 5.34 -13.66 -3.87
N ALA A 21 4.40 -14.29 -3.17
CA ALA A 21 3.30 -14.97 -3.82
C ALA A 21 2.25 -13.93 -4.26
N GLY A 22 1.44 -14.28 -5.25
CA GLY A 22 0.42 -13.37 -5.78
C GLY A 22 -0.86 -13.37 -4.98
N HIS A 23 -0.78 -13.28 -3.67
CA HIS A 23 -1.94 -13.25 -2.78
C HIS A 23 -2.61 -11.88 -2.73
N LEU A 24 -3.87 -11.87 -2.36
CA LEU A 24 -4.62 -10.64 -2.12
C LEU A 24 -4.37 -10.13 -0.71
N GLY A 25 -4.46 -8.84 -0.52
CA GLY A 25 -4.24 -8.27 0.80
C GLY A 25 -4.00 -6.78 0.75
N VAL A 26 -3.33 -6.29 1.78
CA VAL A 26 -3.00 -4.86 1.93
C VAL A 26 -1.50 -4.71 2.06
N TYR A 27 -1.00 -3.51 1.74
CA TYR A 27 0.43 -3.23 1.86
C TYR A 27 0.65 -1.78 2.24
N GLN A 28 1.84 -1.51 2.76
CA GLN A 28 2.28 -0.17 3.09
C GLN A 28 3.67 0.04 2.51
N LEU A 29 3.91 1.26 2.02
CA LEU A 29 5.22 1.66 1.52
C LEU A 29 5.83 2.65 2.52
N GLY A 30 7.12 2.52 2.75
CA GLY A 30 7.85 3.36 3.69
C GLY A 30 9.06 4.04 3.07
N ASN A 31 9.39 5.20 3.59
CA ASN A 31 10.58 5.95 3.18
C ASN A 31 11.80 5.50 3.98
N ALA A 32 12.93 6.19 3.80
CA ALA A 32 14.18 5.84 4.46
C ALA A 32 14.07 5.90 5.99
N GLU A 33 13.20 6.73 6.51
CA GLU A 33 12.95 6.87 7.95
C GLU A 33 11.89 5.89 8.45
N LYS A 34 11.42 5.01 7.56
CA LYS A 34 10.37 4.03 7.88
C LYS A 34 9.04 4.67 8.23
N GLU A 35 8.79 5.84 7.66
CA GLU A 35 7.49 6.48 7.77
C GLU A 35 6.59 5.95 6.65
N ILE A 36 5.31 5.75 6.96
CA ILE A 36 4.35 5.27 5.98
C ILE A 36 4.04 6.39 4.99
N ILE A 37 4.33 6.15 3.71
CA ILE A 37 4.07 7.14 2.66
C ILE A 37 2.92 6.73 1.75
N TYR A 38 2.50 5.46 1.80
CA TYR A 38 1.38 5.00 1.01
C TYR A 38 0.79 3.73 1.62
N ILE A 39 -0.53 3.61 1.57
CA ILE A 39 -1.26 2.41 1.97
C ILE A 39 -2.07 1.98 0.76
N GLY A 40 -1.92 0.73 0.34
CA GLY A 40 -2.60 0.20 -0.83
C GLY A 40 -3.17 -1.17 -0.58
N LEU A 41 -3.87 -1.69 -1.59
CA LEU A 41 -4.46 -3.02 -1.53
C LEU A 41 -4.31 -3.72 -2.87
N ALA A 42 -4.29 -5.05 -2.81
CA ALA A 42 -4.36 -5.92 -3.97
C ALA A 42 -5.72 -6.62 -3.90
N ASP A 43 -6.59 -6.28 -4.81
CA ASP A 43 -7.94 -6.84 -4.85
C ASP A 43 -8.06 -7.90 -5.96
N ALA A 44 -9.27 -8.41 -6.15
CA ALA A 44 -9.52 -9.47 -7.13
C ALA A 44 -9.17 -9.07 -8.57
N ARG A 45 -9.06 -7.77 -8.83
CA ARG A 45 -8.69 -7.25 -10.15
C ARG A 45 -7.18 -6.98 -10.29
N SER A 46 -6.45 -7.08 -9.19
CA SER A 46 -5.01 -6.89 -9.21
C SER A 46 -4.33 -8.08 -9.86
N LYS A 47 -3.69 -7.86 -10.99
CA LYS A 47 -2.97 -8.92 -11.67
C LYS A 47 -1.76 -9.31 -10.82
N PHE A 48 -1.63 -10.60 -10.51
CA PHE A 48 -0.58 -11.14 -9.66
C PHE A 48 -0.63 -10.65 -8.21
N GLY A 49 -1.78 -10.12 -7.75
CA GLY A 49 -1.99 -9.77 -6.35
C GLY A 49 -0.97 -8.77 -5.79
N LEU A 50 -0.54 -8.99 -4.57
CA LEU A 50 0.41 -8.10 -3.89
C LEU A 50 1.73 -7.97 -4.65
N ARG A 51 2.24 -9.08 -5.19
CA ARG A 51 3.46 -9.03 -5.98
C ARG A 51 3.32 -8.08 -7.16
N GLY A 52 2.23 -8.20 -7.91
CA GLY A 52 1.98 -7.34 -9.06
C GLY A 52 1.84 -5.87 -8.71
N GLU A 53 1.16 -5.59 -7.59
CA GLU A 53 1.01 -4.21 -7.12
C GLU A 53 2.36 -3.60 -6.78
N LEU A 54 3.20 -4.35 -6.07
CA LEU A 54 4.52 -3.86 -5.68
C LEU A 54 5.47 -3.75 -6.87
N GLU A 55 5.34 -4.65 -7.84
CA GLU A 55 6.12 -4.57 -9.08
C GLU A 55 5.83 -3.30 -9.88
N LYS A 56 4.58 -2.86 -9.89
CA LYS A 56 4.22 -1.61 -10.56
C LYS A 56 4.95 -0.42 -9.95
N TRP A 57 5.01 -0.37 -8.63
CA TRP A 57 5.73 0.69 -7.94
C TRP A 57 7.23 0.64 -8.22
N PHE A 58 7.78 -0.55 -8.37
CA PHE A 58 9.21 -0.72 -8.64
C PHE A 58 9.56 -0.26 -10.06
N VAL A 59 8.71 -0.58 -11.04
CA VAL A 59 8.95 -0.26 -12.45
C VAL A 59 8.76 1.24 -12.70
N GLU A 60 7.74 1.84 -12.11
CA GLU A 60 7.46 3.27 -12.29
C GLU A 60 7.34 3.95 -10.93
N PRO A 61 8.47 4.16 -10.25
CA PRO A 61 8.42 4.75 -8.92
C PRO A 61 8.08 6.23 -8.97
N ALA A 62 6.88 6.55 -8.51
CA ALA A 62 6.47 7.93 -8.34
C ALA A 62 6.91 8.49 -6.98
N LEU A 63 7.54 7.65 -6.16
CA LEU A 63 7.89 7.96 -4.78
C LEU A 63 9.28 7.43 -4.46
N ALA A 64 9.90 8.01 -3.44
CA ALA A 64 11.17 7.48 -2.90
C ALA A 64 10.85 6.36 -1.90
N ILE A 65 10.64 5.17 -2.41
CA ILE A 65 10.28 4.00 -1.61
C ILE A 65 11.52 3.25 -1.18
N ASN A 66 11.69 3.05 0.12
CA ASN A 66 12.83 2.31 0.68
C ASN A 66 12.42 0.98 1.28
N PHE A 67 11.20 0.91 1.81
CA PHE A 67 10.70 -0.27 2.51
C PHE A 67 9.25 -0.54 2.16
N PHE A 68 8.83 -1.80 2.35
CA PHE A 68 7.42 -2.16 2.25
C PHE A 68 7.09 -3.21 3.30
N ARG A 69 5.81 -3.37 3.57
CA ARG A 69 5.30 -4.49 4.35
C ARG A 69 3.87 -4.77 3.90
N PHE A 70 3.39 -5.97 4.18
CA PHE A 70 2.11 -6.40 3.66
C PHE A 70 1.43 -7.40 4.60
N GLU A 71 0.15 -7.57 4.39
CA GLU A 71 -0.64 -8.57 5.10
C GLU A 71 -1.55 -9.26 4.09
N VAL A 72 -1.47 -10.59 4.03
CA VAL A 72 -2.34 -11.39 3.17
C VAL A 72 -3.70 -11.51 3.87
N THR A 73 -4.76 -11.10 3.19
CA THR A 73 -6.11 -11.21 3.74
C THR A 73 -7.13 -11.15 2.61
N MET A 74 -8.20 -11.95 2.75
CA MET A 74 -9.34 -11.86 1.83
C MET A 74 -10.25 -10.70 2.18
N ALA A 75 -10.17 -10.19 3.41
CA ALA A 75 -10.91 -9.02 3.85
C ALA A 75 -10.12 -7.73 3.56
N TYR A 76 -9.55 -7.65 2.36
CA TYR A 76 -8.62 -6.57 2.02
C TYR A 76 -9.24 -5.18 2.04
N ARG A 77 -10.51 -5.05 1.64
CA ARG A 77 -11.17 -3.74 1.67
C ARG A 77 -11.39 -3.24 3.09
N THR A 78 -11.88 -4.11 3.95
CA THR A 78 -12.08 -3.78 5.36
C THR A 78 -10.75 -3.44 6.03
N ARG A 79 -9.74 -4.26 5.77
CA ARG A 79 -8.42 -4.06 6.34
C ARG A 79 -7.77 -2.77 5.83
N TYR A 80 -7.93 -2.48 4.55
CA TYR A 80 -7.45 -1.22 3.96
C TYR A 80 -8.07 -0.01 4.66
N LEU A 81 -9.39 -0.02 4.84
CA LEU A 81 -10.09 1.07 5.50
C LEU A 81 -9.64 1.23 6.95
N GLU A 82 -9.43 0.12 7.66
CA GLU A 82 -8.89 0.16 9.01
C GLU A 82 -7.53 0.85 9.06
N LEU A 83 -6.65 0.47 8.16
CA LEU A 83 -5.30 1.04 8.11
C LEU A 83 -5.33 2.54 7.79
N ILE A 84 -6.19 2.94 6.86
CA ILE A 84 -6.38 4.35 6.51
C ILE A 84 -6.90 5.12 7.72
N GLN A 85 -7.90 4.59 8.42
CA GLN A 85 -8.49 5.25 9.58
C GLN A 85 -7.50 5.36 10.74
N VAL A 86 -6.71 4.31 10.97
CA VAL A 86 -5.69 4.33 12.01
C VAL A 86 -4.63 5.40 11.71
N PHE A 87 -4.20 5.47 10.46
CA PHE A 87 -3.22 6.48 10.06
C PHE A 87 -3.78 7.89 10.25
N LEU A 88 -5.03 8.10 9.84
CA LEU A 88 -5.70 9.38 9.99
C LEU A 88 -5.82 9.77 11.47
N SER A 89 -6.15 8.79 12.32
CA SER A 89 -6.23 9.01 13.77
C SER A 89 -4.87 9.37 14.37
N ASP A 90 -3.82 8.67 13.93
CA ASP A 90 -2.47 8.87 14.48
C ASP A 90 -1.84 10.20 14.04
N PHE A 91 -2.09 10.61 12.81
CA PHE A 91 -1.36 11.75 12.19
C PHE A 91 -2.24 12.91 11.76
N GLY A 92 -3.55 12.77 11.84
CA GLY A 92 -4.48 13.83 11.43
C GLY A 92 -4.52 14.09 9.95
N ARG A 93 -3.97 13.20 9.13
CA ARG A 93 -3.94 13.30 7.67
C ARG A 93 -3.77 11.92 7.06
N LEU A 94 -4.00 11.81 5.76
CA LEU A 94 -3.70 10.58 5.02
C LEU A 94 -2.21 10.54 4.67
N PRO A 95 -1.67 9.35 4.34
CA PRO A 95 -0.30 9.29 3.83
C PRO A 95 -0.17 10.17 2.58
N GLU A 96 0.97 10.82 2.44
CA GLU A 96 1.17 11.81 1.40
C GLU A 96 0.82 11.31 0.00
N ALA A 97 1.27 10.14 -0.35
CA ALA A 97 1.01 9.58 -1.68
C ALA A 97 -0.45 9.18 -1.87
N ASN A 98 -1.15 8.80 -0.82
CA ASN A 98 -2.58 8.51 -0.90
C ASN A 98 -3.37 9.76 -1.26
N ILE A 99 -3.01 10.90 -0.69
CA ILE A 99 -3.67 12.16 -0.99
C ILE A 99 -3.59 12.47 -2.50
N HIS A 100 -2.39 12.40 -3.05
CA HIS A 100 -2.18 12.74 -4.46
C HIS A 100 -2.82 11.74 -5.42
N LEU A 101 -2.66 10.46 -5.16
CA LEU A 101 -3.17 9.42 -6.06
C LEU A 101 -4.68 9.29 -5.97
N ASP A 102 -5.25 9.41 -4.77
CA ASP A 102 -6.69 9.32 -4.59
C ASP A 102 -7.40 10.49 -5.26
N VAL A 103 -6.84 11.68 -5.20
CA VAL A 103 -7.40 12.83 -5.89
C VAL A 103 -7.42 12.60 -7.39
N LYS A 104 -6.34 12.05 -7.96
CA LYS A 104 -6.28 11.70 -9.37
C LYS A 104 -7.33 10.68 -9.75
N THR A 105 -7.45 9.63 -8.94
CA THR A 105 -8.42 8.57 -9.17
C THR A 105 -9.84 9.10 -9.11
N LEU A 106 -10.16 9.90 -8.11
CA LEU A 106 -11.47 10.52 -7.98
C LEU A 106 -11.79 11.42 -9.15
N GLY A 107 -10.79 12.15 -9.65
CA GLY A 107 -10.97 12.98 -10.81
C GLY A 107 -11.33 12.19 -12.05
N ARG A 108 -10.79 10.99 -12.21
CA ARG A 108 -11.10 10.10 -13.33
C ARG A 108 -12.49 9.49 -13.21
N LEU A 109 -12.93 9.22 -11.99
CA LEU A 109 -14.19 8.55 -11.75
C LEU A 109 -15.38 9.49 -11.75
N ARG A 110 -15.14 10.78 -11.69
CA ARG A 110 -16.22 11.76 -11.71
C ARG A 110 -16.85 11.84 -13.09
N PRO A 111 -18.17 11.69 -13.19
CA PRO A 111 -18.85 11.89 -14.44
C PRO A 111 -18.79 13.35 -14.83
N GLY A 112 -18.46 13.60 -16.05
CA GLY A 112 -18.43 14.94 -16.62
C GLY A 112 -17.15 15.69 -16.44
#